data_b0024f59713624717059d61b12da42c8
#
_entry.id   b0024f59713624717059d61b12da42c8
#
_cell.length_a   1.000
_cell.length_b   1.000
_cell.length_c   1.000
_cell.angle_alpha   90.00
_cell.angle_beta   90.00
_cell.angle_gamma   90.00
#
_symmetry.space_group_name_H-M   'P 1'
#
loop_
_entity.id
_entity.type
_entity.pdbx_description
1 polymer ?
#
loop_
_entity_poly.entity_id
_entity_poly.type
_entity_poly.pdbx_seq_one_letter_code
_entity_poly.pdbx_strand_id
1 'polypeptide(L)'
;QIVSDFRISIGIGILKNMFHITAVDLYGNTLYTNTIPFPYSNTPDYYKQVTDKIKEFIATNQYDEEKILGVSIATQGITSPDHSTVLYGNIMNNTGMILEDFSRYLPYPCYLEHDSKSAAFLELWKHPELDSAVVFLLNRNLGGAIITNHQIHQGSSMHSGTIEHICINPDGPLCY
;
A
#
# COMPACT_ATOMS: atom_id res chain seq x y z
N GLN A 1 17.66 10.21 22.88
CA GLN A 1 17.21 8.91 22.33
C GLN A 1 15.75 9.06 21.90
N ILE A 2 15.44 8.68 20.67
CA ILE A 2 14.05 8.73 20.15
C ILE A 2 13.30 7.55 20.76
N VAL A 3 12.12 7.81 21.32
CA VAL A 3 11.19 6.76 21.79
C VAL A 3 10.49 6.21 20.55
N SER A 4 10.66 4.94 20.28
CA SER A 4 10.24 4.31 19.01
C SER A 4 8.73 4.43 18.75
N ASP A 5 7.91 4.30 19.80
CA ASP A 5 6.45 4.36 19.76
C ASP A 5 5.88 5.76 20.09
N PHE A 6 6.74 6.80 20.06
CA PHE A 6 6.28 8.19 20.23
C PHE A 6 5.27 8.60 19.15
N ARG A 7 5.42 8.05 17.95
CA ARG A 7 4.46 8.15 16.84
C ARG A 7 4.28 6.79 16.18
N ILE A 8 3.10 6.56 15.62
CA ILE A 8 2.69 5.29 15.02
C ILE A 8 2.10 5.59 13.64
N SER A 9 2.38 4.75 12.66
CA SER A 9 1.72 4.76 11.36
C SER A 9 0.92 3.49 11.17
N ILE A 10 -0.24 3.60 10.53
CA ILE A 10 -1.09 2.48 10.18
C ILE A 10 -0.96 2.19 8.69
N GLY A 11 -0.64 0.95 8.34
CA GLY A 11 -0.59 0.47 6.97
C GLY A 11 -1.75 -0.48 6.68
N ILE A 12 -2.41 -0.29 5.54
CA ILE A 12 -3.45 -1.19 5.02
C ILE A 12 -2.99 -1.76 3.68
N GLY A 13 -2.95 -3.08 3.55
CA GLY A 13 -2.74 -3.75 2.28
C GLY A 13 -4.05 -4.37 1.79
N ILE A 14 -4.67 -3.81 0.74
CA ILE A 14 -5.93 -4.31 0.19
C ILE A 14 -5.64 -5.36 -0.87
N LEU A 15 -6.18 -6.56 -0.67
CA LEU A 15 -6.11 -7.68 -1.60
C LEU A 15 -7.53 -8.10 -2.02
N LYS A 16 -7.63 -8.96 -3.03
CA LYS A 16 -8.92 -9.37 -3.60
C LYS A 16 -9.91 -9.94 -2.58
N ASN A 17 -9.46 -10.74 -1.60
CA ASN A 17 -10.33 -11.45 -0.67
C ASN A 17 -10.10 -11.10 0.80
N MET A 18 -9.18 -10.20 1.08
CA MET A 18 -8.79 -9.83 2.45
C MET A 18 -8.09 -8.48 2.45
N PHE A 19 -7.89 -7.92 3.61
CA PHE A 19 -6.90 -6.87 3.79
C PHE A 19 -6.02 -7.14 5.02
N HIS A 20 -4.80 -6.64 4.95
CA HIS A 20 -3.88 -6.62 6.07
C HIS A 20 -3.93 -5.24 6.73
N ILE A 21 -3.86 -5.22 8.05
CA ILE A 21 -3.68 -3.99 8.81
C ILE A 21 -2.48 -4.15 9.72
N THR A 22 -1.60 -3.16 9.71
CA THR A 22 -0.34 -3.19 10.45
C THR A 22 -0.08 -1.85 11.10
N ALA A 23 0.32 -1.86 12.36
CA ALA A 23 0.86 -0.68 13.04
C ALA A 23 2.39 -0.78 13.06
N VAL A 24 3.06 0.33 12.75
CA VAL A 24 4.52 0.42 12.75
C VAL A 24 4.97 1.62 13.59
N ASP A 25 6.14 1.48 14.23
CA ASP A 25 6.78 2.54 14.99
C ASP A 25 7.63 3.47 14.09
N LEU A 26 8.30 4.45 14.67
CA LEU A 26 9.17 5.40 13.96
C LEU A 26 10.39 4.77 13.29
N TYR A 27 10.76 3.56 13.67
CA TYR A 27 11.86 2.81 13.03
C TYR A 27 11.38 1.82 11.97
N GLY A 28 10.05 1.76 11.73
CA GLY A 28 9.46 0.80 10.79
C GLY A 28 9.33 -0.63 11.38
N ASN A 29 9.49 -0.79 12.70
CA ASN A 29 9.23 -2.07 13.34
C ASN A 29 7.72 -2.31 13.44
N THR A 30 7.29 -3.52 13.12
CA THR A 30 5.90 -3.93 13.27
C THR A 30 5.56 -4.05 14.76
N LEU A 31 4.60 -3.24 15.20
CA LEU A 31 4.04 -3.33 16.56
C LEU A 31 2.97 -4.41 16.63
N TYR A 32 2.07 -4.42 15.67
CA TYR A 32 1.04 -5.45 15.54
C TYR A 32 0.55 -5.52 14.10
N THR A 33 0.15 -6.72 13.66
CA THR A 33 -0.47 -6.94 12.36
C THR A 33 -1.66 -7.87 12.48
N ASN A 34 -2.67 -7.65 11.64
CA ASN A 34 -3.83 -8.50 11.54
C ASN A 34 -4.21 -8.70 10.06
N THR A 35 -4.72 -9.88 9.75
CA THR A 35 -5.26 -10.20 8.43
C THR A 35 -6.73 -10.49 8.56
N ILE A 36 -7.54 -9.72 7.86
CA ILE A 36 -9.00 -9.78 7.95
C ILE A 36 -9.55 -10.31 6.61
N PRO A 37 -10.19 -11.48 6.60
CA PRO A 37 -10.93 -11.94 5.43
C PRO A 37 -12.07 -10.96 5.13
N PHE A 38 -11.96 -10.25 4.02
CA PHE A 38 -12.91 -9.23 3.63
C PHE A 38 -12.81 -9.00 2.12
N PRO A 39 -13.69 -9.64 1.32
CA PRO A 39 -13.64 -9.52 -0.13
C PRO A 39 -13.78 -8.08 -0.59
N TYR A 40 -12.86 -7.67 -1.48
CA TYR A 40 -12.89 -6.33 -2.05
C TYR A 40 -14.17 -6.09 -2.85
N SER A 41 -14.74 -4.93 -2.67
CA SER A 41 -15.84 -4.40 -3.47
C SER A 41 -15.65 -2.90 -3.67
N ASN A 42 -15.77 -2.44 -4.92
CA ASN A 42 -15.66 -1.00 -5.22
C ASN A 42 -17.00 -0.30 -4.90
N THR A 43 -17.34 -0.23 -3.61
CA THR A 43 -18.60 0.35 -3.13
C THR A 43 -18.35 1.25 -1.91
N PRO A 44 -19.17 2.30 -1.71
CA PRO A 44 -19.07 3.16 -0.53
C PRO A 44 -19.16 2.40 0.80
N ASP A 45 -19.98 1.35 0.85
CA ASP A 45 -20.14 0.51 2.03
C ASP A 45 -18.85 -0.26 2.37
N TYR A 46 -18.15 -0.79 1.36
CA TYR A 46 -16.86 -1.43 1.56
C TYR A 46 -15.85 -0.49 2.21
N TYR A 47 -15.71 0.72 1.69
CA TYR A 47 -14.75 1.71 2.18
C TYR A 47 -15.07 2.14 3.61
N LYS A 48 -16.36 2.35 3.90
CA LYS A 48 -16.80 2.64 5.27
C LYS A 48 -16.46 1.49 6.22
N GLN A 49 -16.77 0.25 5.86
CA GLN A 49 -16.48 -0.91 6.71
C GLN A 49 -14.98 -1.11 6.95
N VAL A 50 -14.13 -0.91 5.92
CA VAL A 50 -12.66 -0.95 6.08
C VAL A 50 -12.21 0.10 7.09
N THR A 51 -12.70 1.33 6.97
CA THR A 51 -12.34 2.40 7.90
C THR A 51 -12.85 2.17 9.32
N ASP A 52 -14.02 1.56 9.49
CA ASP A 52 -14.54 1.16 10.81
C ASP A 52 -13.62 0.09 11.43
N LYS A 53 -13.10 -0.87 10.63
CA LYS A 53 -12.13 -1.87 11.10
C LYS A 53 -10.75 -1.28 11.44
N ILE A 54 -10.34 -0.20 10.77
CA ILE A 54 -9.12 0.55 11.14
C ILE A 54 -9.30 1.17 12.53
N LYS A 55 -10.44 1.81 12.78
CA LYS A 55 -10.74 2.40 14.10
C LYS A 55 -10.83 1.33 15.19
N GLU A 56 -11.48 0.21 14.90
CA GLU A 56 -11.54 -0.94 15.80
C GLU A 56 -10.14 -1.47 16.14
N PHE A 57 -9.26 -1.59 15.14
CA PHE A 57 -7.88 -2.02 15.33
C PHE A 57 -7.10 -1.06 16.24
N ILE A 58 -7.23 0.26 16.03
CA ILE A 58 -6.58 1.29 16.85
C ILE A 58 -7.08 1.18 18.29
N ALA A 59 -8.40 1.09 18.50
CA ALA A 59 -9.02 1.01 19.82
C ALA A 59 -8.64 -0.30 20.55
N THR A 60 -8.70 -1.44 19.87
CA THR A 60 -8.41 -2.76 20.45
C THR A 60 -6.95 -2.86 20.92
N ASN A 61 -6.02 -2.26 20.18
CA ASN A 61 -4.61 -2.24 20.55
C ASN A 61 -4.26 -1.07 21.48
N GLN A 62 -5.25 -0.27 21.91
CA GLN A 62 -5.08 0.86 22.82
C GLN A 62 -4.05 1.88 22.34
N TYR A 63 -3.95 2.08 21.02
CA TYR A 63 -3.09 3.11 20.47
C TYR A 63 -3.69 4.49 20.75
N ASP A 64 -2.84 5.39 21.23
CA ASP A 64 -3.18 6.78 21.43
C ASP A 64 -3.42 7.46 20.06
N GLU A 65 -4.63 7.92 19.82
CA GLU A 65 -5.02 8.54 18.55
C GLU A 65 -4.18 9.78 18.21
N GLU A 66 -3.72 10.54 19.22
CA GLU A 66 -2.85 11.70 19.03
C GLU A 66 -1.44 11.32 18.53
N LYS A 67 -1.05 10.07 18.71
CA LYS A 67 0.23 9.54 18.21
C LYS A 67 0.16 9.02 16.79
N ILE A 68 -1.03 8.85 16.20
CA ILE A 68 -1.18 8.34 14.84
C ILE A 68 -0.74 9.41 13.83
N LEU A 69 0.30 9.11 13.06
CA LEU A 69 0.81 9.99 12.00
C LEU A 69 -0.09 9.99 10.77
N GLY A 70 -0.68 8.85 10.45
CA GLY A 70 -1.51 8.69 9.26
C GLY A 70 -1.79 7.24 8.93
N VAL A 71 -2.59 7.06 7.89
CA VAL A 71 -2.97 5.76 7.34
C VAL A 71 -2.50 5.66 5.89
N SER A 72 -1.66 4.67 5.60
CA SER A 72 -1.24 4.36 4.23
C SER A 72 -2.04 3.17 3.70
N ILE A 73 -2.55 3.30 2.48
CA ILE A 73 -3.35 2.28 1.80
C ILE A 73 -2.57 1.79 0.59
N ALA A 74 -2.09 0.56 0.65
CA ALA A 74 -1.43 -0.12 -0.46
C ALA A 74 -2.43 -1.02 -1.18
N THR A 75 -2.47 -0.95 -2.51
CA THR A 75 -3.36 -1.76 -3.34
C THR A 75 -2.70 -2.11 -4.66
N GLN A 76 -3.18 -3.17 -5.29
CA GLN A 76 -2.82 -3.49 -6.66
C GLN A 76 -3.45 -2.46 -7.62
N GLY A 77 -2.69 -2.06 -8.63
CA GLY A 77 -3.13 -1.10 -9.62
C GLY A 77 -2.27 0.17 -9.65
N ILE A 78 -2.27 0.82 -10.80
CA ILE A 78 -1.47 2.01 -11.03
C ILE A 78 -2.18 3.22 -10.47
N THR A 79 -1.51 3.94 -9.58
CA THR A 79 -2.03 5.15 -8.95
C THR A 79 -1.76 6.39 -9.80
N SER A 80 -2.57 7.42 -9.62
CA SER A 80 -2.34 8.75 -10.21
C SER A 80 -1.07 9.40 -9.62
N PRO A 81 -0.45 10.36 -10.34
CA PRO A 81 0.74 11.05 -9.85
C PRO A 81 0.57 11.79 -8.52
N ASP A 82 -0.65 12.20 -8.20
CA ASP A 82 -1.03 12.83 -6.93
C ASP A 82 -1.45 11.83 -5.85
N HIS A 83 -1.35 10.51 -6.13
CA HIS A 83 -1.70 9.42 -5.23
C HIS A 83 -3.16 9.46 -4.73
N SER A 84 -4.05 10.07 -5.50
CA SER A 84 -5.46 10.22 -5.12
C SER A 84 -6.38 9.15 -5.69
N THR A 85 -5.99 8.49 -6.79
CA THR A 85 -6.87 7.61 -7.56
C THR A 85 -6.11 6.41 -8.14
N VAL A 86 -6.74 5.25 -8.19
CA VAL A 86 -6.28 4.10 -8.98
C VAL A 86 -6.73 4.28 -10.43
N LEU A 87 -5.79 4.59 -11.32
CA LEU A 87 -6.04 4.81 -12.75
C LEU A 87 -6.31 3.51 -13.51
N TYR A 88 -5.62 2.45 -13.13
CA TYR A 88 -5.73 1.14 -13.76
C TYR A 88 -5.56 0.03 -12.74
N GLY A 89 -6.57 -0.81 -12.57
CA GLY A 89 -6.61 -1.86 -11.55
C GLY A 89 -7.47 -3.05 -11.96
N ASN A 90 -7.05 -3.79 -13.02
CA ASN A 90 -7.84 -4.89 -13.58
C ASN A 90 -7.87 -6.13 -12.66
N ILE A 91 -6.77 -6.44 -11.98
CA ILE A 91 -6.66 -7.65 -11.14
C ILE A 91 -7.72 -7.67 -10.04
N MET A 92 -7.95 -6.53 -9.42
CA MET A 92 -8.93 -6.37 -8.34
C MET A 92 -10.24 -5.74 -8.79
N ASN A 93 -10.30 -5.25 -10.03
CA ASN A 93 -11.41 -4.43 -10.53
C ASN A 93 -11.60 -3.16 -9.67
N ASN A 94 -10.49 -2.51 -9.31
CA ASN A 94 -10.45 -1.33 -8.46
C ASN A 94 -10.09 -0.04 -9.22
N THR A 95 -10.15 -0.05 -10.54
CA THR A 95 -10.06 1.18 -11.35
C THR A 95 -11.10 2.18 -10.88
N GLY A 96 -10.68 3.42 -10.65
CA GLY A 96 -11.53 4.48 -10.12
C GLY A 96 -11.68 4.49 -8.59
N MET A 97 -10.98 3.62 -7.85
CA MET A 97 -10.85 3.76 -6.39
C MET A 97 -10.19 5.10 -6.09
N ILE A 98 -10.78 5.88 -5.19
CA ILE A 98 -10.25 7.18 -4.78
C ILE A 98 -9.91 7.21 -3.30
N LEU A 99 -8.83 7.90 -2.97
CA LEU A 99 -8.36 8.06 -1.59
C LEU A 99 -9.43 8.67 -0.68
N GLU A 100 -10.24 9.59 -1.22
CA GLU A 100 -11.29 10.27 -0.46
C GLU A 100 -12.35 9.31 0.09
N ASP A 101 -12.58 8.16 -0.56
CA ASP A 101 -13.53 7.16 -0.07
C ASP A 101 -13.13 6.55 1.27
N PHE A 102 -11.85 6.61 1.62
CA PHE A 102 -11.33 6.24 2.94
C PHE A 102 -11.17 7.45 3.85
N SER A 103 -10.51 8.52 3.36
CA SER A 103 -10.11 9.66 4.18
C SER A 103 -11.29 10.43 4.77
N ARG A 104 -12.45 10.42 4.11
CA ARG A 104 -13.66 11.07 4.64
C ARG A 104 -14.16 10.48 5.96
N TYR A 105 -13.75 9.25 6.29
CA TYR A 105 -14.16 8.55 7.52
C TYR A 105 -13.06 8.47 8.57
N LEU A 106 -11.86 8.96 8.28
CA LEU A 106 -10.70 8.89 9.16
C LEU A 106 -10.23 10.29 9.56
N PRO A 107 -9.92 10.53 10.83
CA PRO A 107 -9.42 11.83 11.28
C PRO A 107 -7.92 12.01 11.01
N TYR A 108 -7.28 11.09 10.30
CA TYR A 108 -5.84 11.06 10.05
C TYR A 108 -5.52 11.38 8.60
N PRO A 109 -4.33 11.93 8.30
CA PRO A 109 -3.82 11.98 6.93
C PRO A 109 -3.82 10.58 6.30
N CYS A 110 -4.29 10.48 5.05
CA CYS A 110 -4.33 9.23 4.32
C CYS A 110 -3.49 9.30 3.05
N TYR A 111 -2.90 8.17 2.65
CA TYR A 111 -2.07 8.04 1.45
C TYR A 111 -2.46 6.79 0.70
N LEU A 112 -2.53 6.87 -0.63
CA LEU A 112 -2.80 5.74 -1.51
C LEU A 112 -1.55 5.43 -2.33
N GLU A 113 -1.11 4.17 -2.33
CA GLU A 113 0.09 3.76 -3.07
C GLU A 113 -0.08 2.39 -3.72
N HIS A 114 0.66 2.16 -4.78
CA HIS A 114 0.81 0.85 -5.40
C HIS A 114 1.56 -0.11 -4.46
N ASP A 115 1.11 -1.35 -4.32
CA ASP A 115 1.64 -2.32 -3.35
C ASP A 115 3.15 -2.60 -3.54
N SER A 116 3.61 -2.78 -4.76
CA SER A 116 5.04 -3.02 -5.03
C SER A 116 5.92 -1.78 -4.80
N LYS A 117 5.39 -0.57 -5.00
CA LYS A 117 6.10 0.66 -4.63
C LYS A 117 6.17 0.83 -3.11
N SER A 118 5.10 0.47 -2.39
CA SER A 118 5.10 0.42 -0.93
C SER A 118 6.15 -0.56 -0.39
N ALA A 119 6.30 -1.73 -1.03
CA ALA A 119 7.35 -2.70 -0.68
C ALA A 119 8.76 -2.13 -0.95
N ALA A 120 8.96 -1.47 -2.10
CA ALA A 120 10.24 -0.83 -2.41
C ALA A 120 10.58 0.32 -1.45
N PHE A 121 9.58 1.07 -1.00
CA PHE A 121 9.79 2.10 0.02
C PHE A 121 10.26 1.51 1.35
N LEU A 122 9.74 0.35 1.74
CA LEU A 122 10.21 -0.36 2.93
C LEU A 122 11.68 -0.77 2.81
N GLU A 123 12.11 -1.25 1.62
CA GLU A 123 13.52 -1.58 1.38
C GLU A 123 14.43 -0.35 1.50
N LEU A 124 14.02 0.78 0.92
CA LEU A 124 14.75 2.04 1.08
C LEU A 124 14.83 2.50 2.55
N TRP A 125 13.75 2.32 3.30
CA TRP A 125 13.72 2.69 4.71
C TRP A 125 14.68 1.85 5.56
N LYS A 126 14.75 0.55 5.28
CA LYS A 126 15.60 -0.41 6.02
C LYS A 126 17.05 -0.37 5.57
N HIS A 127 17.31 0.04 4.34
CA HIS A 127 18.59 0.02 3.68
C HIS A 127 18.95 1.42 3.14
N PRO A 128 19.27 2.39 4.02
CA PRO A 128 19.57 3.76 3.60
C PRO A 128 20.81 3.88 2.71
N GLU A 129 21.63 2.84 2.66
CA GLU A 129 22.78 2.74 1.74
C GLU A 129 22.38 2.36 0.30
N LEU A 130 21.15 1.96 0.07
CA LEU A 130 20.66 1.46 -1.21
C LEU A 130 20.42 2.61 -2.18
N ASP A 131 21.33 2.79 -3.14
CA ASP A 131 21.21 3.84 -4.18
C ASP A 131 20.30 3.42 -5.33
N SER A 132 20.51 2.22 -5.86
CA SER A 132 19.79 1.71 -7.03
C SER A 132 19.47 0.23 -6.88
N ALA A 133 18.22 -0.14 -7.19
CA ALA A 133 17.77 -1.53 -7.13
C ALA A 133 16.55 -1.79 -8.03
N VAL A 134 16.33 -3.06 -8.32
CA VAL A 134 15.04 -3.56 -8.83
C VAL A 134 14.41 -4.40 -7.74
N VAL A 135 13.20 -4.06 -7.37
CA VAL A 135 12.42 -4.77 -6.34
C VAL A 135 11.36 -5.62 -7.01
N PHE A 136 11.32 -6.90 -6.64
CA PHE A 136 10.28 -7.84 -7.06
C PHE A 136 9.39 -8.17 -5.87
N LEU A 137 8.12 -7.83 -5.95
CA LEU A 137 7.11 -8.25 -5.00
C LEU A 137 6.55 -9.59 -5.45
N LEU A 138 7.04 -10.67 -4.84
CA LEU A 138 6.62 -12.04 -5.13
C LEU A 138 5.43 -12.40 -4.24
N ASN A 139 4.24 -12.20 -4.75
CA ASN A 139 2.99 -12.56 -4.10
C ASN A 139 2.18 -13.45 -5.07
N ARG A 140 0.87 -13.61 -4.85
CA ARG A 140 -0.02 -14.31 -5.79
C ARG A 140 0.09 -13.75 -7.21
N ASN A 141 0.25 -12.44 -7.33
CA ASN A 141 0.63 -11.76 -8.55
C ASN A 141 2.03 -11.19 -8.38
N LEU A 142 2.80 -11.18 -9.46
CA LEU A 142 4.08 -10.50 -9.50
C LEU A 142 3.83 -8.99 -9.51
N GLY A 143 4.66 -8.25 -8.82
CA GLY A 143 4.73 -6.79 -8.90
C GLY A 143 6.19 -6.35 -8.89
N GLY A 144 6.46 -5.12 -9.26
CA GLY A 144 7.80 -4.60 -9.25
C GLY A 144 7.90 -3.10 -9.04
N ALA A 145 9.10 -2.66 -8.66
CA ALA A 145 9.47 -1.27 -8.57
C ALA A 145 10.96 -1.11 -8.90
N ILE A 146 11.31 0.08 -9.35
CA ILE A 146 12.71 0.47 -9.62
C ILE A 146 13.09 1.58 -8.65
N ILE A 147 14.25 1.45 -8.04
CA ILE A 147 14.87 2.46 -7.19
C ILE A 147 16.07 3.03 -7.95
N THR A 148 16.18 4.34 -7.99
CA THR A 148 17.34 5.06 -8.55
C THR A 148 17.61 6.32 -7.73
N ASN A 149 18.87 6.60 -7.43
CA ASN A 149 19.29 7.76 -6.64
C ASN A 149 18.53 7.85 -5.31
N HIS A 150 18.41 6.75 -4.57
CA HIS A 150 17.68 6.64 -3.30
C HIS A 150 16.18 6.98 -3.40
N GLN A 151 15.57 6.91 -4.57
CA GLN A 151 14.16 7.22 -4.78
C GLN A 151 13.48 6.16 -5.62
N ILE A 152 12.19 5.95 -5.36
CA ILE A 152 11.37 5.10 -6.21
C ILE A 152 11.16 5.82 -7.54
N HIS A 153 11.62 5.21 -8.62
CA HIS A 153 11.44 5.75 -9.96
C HIS A 153 10.00 5.52 -10.42
N GLN A 154 9.26 6.59 -10.62
CA GLN A 154 7.84 6.52 -10.99
C GLN A 154 7.60 6.58 -12.51
N GLY A 155 8.57 7.13 -13.26
CA GLY A 155 8.37 7.44 -14.67
C GLY A 155 7.35 8.55 -14.90
N SER A 156 7.14 8.95 -16.14
CA SER A 156 6.21 10.03 -16.50
C SER A 156 4.72 9.65 -16.36
N SER A 157 4.42 8.35 -16.35
CA SER A 157 3.05 7.82 -16.34
C SER A 157 2.77 6.87 -15.17
N MET A 158 3.61 6.88 -14.13
CA MET A 158 3.51 6.01 -12.96
C MET A 158 3.69 4.49 -13.23
N HIS A 159 4.00 4.10 -14.49
CA HIS A 159 4.15 2.70 -14.91
C HIS A 159 5.56 2.15 -14.71
N SER A 160 6.50 2.95 -14.19
CA SER A 160 7.85 2.45 -13.99
C SER A 160 7.87 1.31 -12.97
N GLY A 161 8.59 0.26 -13.32
CA GLY A 161 8.72 -0.93 -12.48
C GLY A 161 7.59 -1.96 -12.64
N THR A 162 6.62 -1.77 -13.53
CA THR A 162 5.56 -2.76 -13.83
C THR A 162 6.13 -3.92 -14.66
N ILE A 163 7.07 -4.65 -14.05
CA ILE A 163 7.82 -5.76 -14.67
C ILE A 163 6.93 -6.98 -14.98
N GLU A 164 5.82 -7.12 -14.29
CA GLU A 164 4.81 -8.16 -14.50
C GLU A 164 4.18 -8.13 -15.89
N HIS A 165 4.30 -7.00 -16.59
CA HIS A 165 3.78 -6.83 -17.96
C HIS A 165 4.84 -7.07 -19.06
N ILE A 166 6.05 -7.45 -18.69
CA ILE A 166 7.11 -7.77 -19.67
C ILE A 166 6.80 -9.13 -20.30
N CYS A 167 6.62 -9.14 -21.63
CA CYS A 167 6.49 -10.37 -22.39
C CYS A 167 7.84 -11.08 -22.48
N ILE A 168 7.97 -12.24 -21.84
CA ILE A 168 9.20 -13.06 -21.85
C ILE A 168 9.17 -14.17 -22.91
N ASN A 169 7.99 -14.52 -23.38
CA ASN A 169 7.79 -15.49 -24.46
C ASN A 169 6.55 -15.11 -25.27
N PRO A 170 6.71 -14.55 -26.50
CA PRO A 170 5.59 -14.12 -27.32
C PRO A 170 4.71 -15.29 -27.80
N ASP A 171 5.26 -16.51 -27.88
CA ASP A 171 4.55 -17.72 -28.28
C ASP A 171 4.02 -18.51 -27.05
N GLY A 172 4.13 -17.96 -25.87
CA GLY A 172 3.66 -18.57 -24.63
C GLY A 172 2.15 -18.46 -24.44
N PRO A 173 1.62 -19.06 -23.36
CA PRO A 173 0.21 -18.91 -23.01
C PRO A 173 -0.09 -17.43 -22.70
N LEU A 174 -1.30 -17.00 -23.10
CA LEU A 174 -1.77 -15.63 -22.78
C LEU A 174 -1.91 -15.45 -21.26
N CYS A 175 -1.54 -14.29 -20.80
CA CYS A 175 -1.83 -13.82 -19.45
C CYS A 175 -3.35 -13.60 -19.32
N TYR A 176 -3.94 -14.04 -18.22
CA TYR A 176 -5.38 -13.85 -17.91
C TYR A 176 -5.60 -12.64 -17.00
#